data_fadd3b7f3134eacf97c61f52736f2e95
#
_entry.id   fadd3b7f3134eacf97c61f52736f2e95
#
_cell.length_a   1.000
_cell.length_b   1.000
_cell.length_c   1.000
_cell.angle_alpha   90.00
_cell.angle_beta   90.00
_cell.angle_gamma   90.00
#
_symmetry.space_group_name_H-M   'P 1'
#
loop_
_entity.id
_entity.type
_entity.pdbx_description
1 polymer ?
#
loop_
_entity_poly.entity_id
_entity_poly.type
_entity_poly.pdbx_seq_one_letter_code
_entity_poly.pdbx_strand_id
1 'polypeptide(L)'
;MILGQLPNPKTMKTSYINPQQKLPFLVEPIYQKHSKEDLLQWMKANDELVKKHFYEDGALLFRGFDINTPKDFEDLALQVDPGLKNDYYGTSPRNIVKNTTYIYTASELPGYYPIMQHCEMSYVPQPPISLFFFCHIEPEYGGETPVCNFRKVYAELDPKIKAEFDQKGVLTVRNYSGLDSKGFNLFELKKWNEIFLTTDKAEVERQCKAQNIEFEWRANGNLRLVHRTPASIANPVTGERAWFNHLQVFHPDAAAIEYDYIHAKQRRGKTFLWKWFLKVMVAFKNATTAPMDQSMNVLFGDGTPIPHSYVKHVQEVIWKNMVIFPWRKNDVLALDNFSTSHGRLPYEGPREILVCWSV
;
A
#
# COMPACT_ATOMS: atom_id res chain seq x y z
N MET A 1 21.15 -9.56 42.04
CA MET A 1 21.26 -9.95 40.62
C MET A 1 20.13 -10.95 40.36
N ILE A 2 18.97 -10.47 39.90
CA ILE A 2 17.86 -11.34 39.51
C ILE A 2 18.18 -11.76 38.08
N LEU A 3 18.57 -13.02 37.93
CA LEU A 3 18.68 -13.67 36.62
C LEU A 3 17.30 -13.66 35.97
N GLY A 4 17.06 -12.77 35.05
CA GLY A 4 15.85 -12.78 34.21
C GLY A 4 15.76 -14.13 33.51
N GLN A 5 14.76 -14.91 33.85
CA GLN A 5 14.45 -16.14 33.12
C GLN A 5 14.21 -15.77 31.65
N LEU A 6 14.97 -16.38 30.74
CA LEU A 6 14.69 -16.30 29.30
C LEU A 6 13.22 -16.71 29.08
N PRO A 7 12.43 -15.94 28.32
CA PRO A 7 11.05 -16.30 28.09
C PRO A 7 11.00 -17.70 27.47
N ASN A 8 10.21 -18.55 28.09
CA ASN A 8 10.00 -19.92 27.64
C ASN A 8 9.42 -19.84 26.20
N PRO A 9 10.01 -20.44 25.17
CA PRO A 9 9.49 -20.43 23.81
C PRO A 9 8.05 -21.00 23.67
N LYS A 10 7.52 -21.60 24.75
CA LYS A 10 6.14 -22.10 24.86
C LYS A 10 5.10 -21.03 25.20
N THR A 11 5.45 -19.75 25.32
CA THR A 11 4.50 -18.69 25.70
C THR A 11 3.81 -18.02 24.53
N MET A 12 4.29 -18.24 23.30
CA MET A 12 3.71 -17.71 22.06
C MET A 12 3.15 -18.84 21.22
N LYS A 13 2.03 -18.59 20.57
CA LYS A 13 1.50 -19.45 19.50
C LYS A 13 1.59 -18.74 18.17
N THR A 14 1.75 -19.52 17.13
CA THR A 14 1.77 -19.07 15.75
C THR A 14 0.68 -19.75 14.93
N SER A 15 0.07 -19.02 14.02
CA SER A 15 -0.98 -19.50 13.13
C SER A 15 -1.08 -18.59 11.90
N TYR A 16 -2.12 -18.73 11.09
CA TYR A 16 -2.46 -17.79 10.03
C TYR A 16 -3.86 -17.24 10.26
N ILE A 17 -4.07 -15.96 9.96
CA ILE A 17 -5.42 -15.39 9.92
C ILE A 17 -6.26 -16.10 8.85
N ASN A 18 -5.67 -16.35 7.68
CA ASN A 18 -6.27 -17.19 6.65
C ASN A 18 -5.31 -18.33 6.30
N PRO A 19 -5.56 -19.57 6.80
CA PRO A 19 -4.68 -20.71 6.54
C PRO A 19 -4.59 -21.11 5.06
N GLN A 20 -5.66 -20.90 4.27
CA GLN A 20 -5.67 -21.23 2.84
C GLN A 20 -4.77 -20.30 2.03
N GLN A 21 -4.74 -19.03 2.41
CA GLN A 21 -3.86 -18.02 1.79
C GLN A 21 -2.46 -17.99 2.43
N LYS A 22 -2.28 -18.61 3.61
CA LYS A 22 -1.08 -18.49 4.46
C LYS A 22 -0.70 -17.03 4.75
N LEU A 23 -1.71 -16.19 5.10
CA LEU A 23 -1.53 -14.74 5.19
C LEU A 23 -2.55 -14.10 6.16
N PRO A 24 -2.10 -13.09 6.96
CA PRO A 24 -0.74 -12.95 7.46
C PRO A 24 -0.39 -14.06 8.46
N PHE A 25 0.90 -14.31 8.65
CA PHE A 25 1.40 -15.17 9.72
C PHE A 25 1.20 -14.46 11.06
N LEU A 26 0.43 -15.05 11.94
CA LEU A 26 0.01 -14.47 13.21
C LEU A 26 0.88 -14.99 14.35
N VAL A 27 1.39 -14.05 15.16
CA VAL A 27 2.07 -14.32 16.42
C VAL A 27 1.24 -13.71 17.55
N GLU A 28 0.81 -14.54 18.51
CA GLU A 28 0.01 -14.09 19.68
C GLU A 28 0.47 -14.82 20.95
N PRO A 29 0.29 -14.21 22.13
CA PRO A 29 0.53 -14.89 23.40
C PRO A 29 -0.51 -16.00 23.64
N ILE A 30 -0.10 -17.07 24.35
CA ILE A 30 -0.99 -18.20 24.64
C ILE A 30 -1.98 -17.88 25.76
N TYR A 31 -1.58 -17.14 26.80
CA TYR A 31 -2.41 -16.98 28.01
C TYR A 31 -2.75 -15.53 28.34
N GLN A 32 -1.81 -14.67 28.61
CA GLN A 32 -2.03 -13.28 29.01
C GLN A 32 -1.35 -12.35 27.99
N LYS A 33 -1.72 -11.05 28.02
CA LYS A 33 -0.95 -10.05 27.30
C LYS A 33 0.51 -10.11 27.75
N HIS A 34 1.42 -10.13 26.80
CA HIS A 34 2.85 -10.05 27.04
C HIS A 34 3.34 -8.64 26.75
N SER A 35 4.40 -8.26 27.45
CA SER A 35 5.06 -6.98 27.26
C SER A 35 5.71 -6.89 25.86
N LYS A 36 6.02 -5.67 25.45
CA LYS A 36 6.85 -5.42 24.26
C LYS A 36 8.20 -6.17 24.38
N GLU A 37 8.80 -6.12 25.53
CA GLU A 37 10.10 -6.75 25.82
C GLU A 37 10.05 -8.27 25.62
N ASP A 38 8.99 -8.93 26.06
CA ASP A 38 8.79 -10.37 25.81
C ASP A 38 8.71 -10.69 24.33
N LEU A 39 7.97 -9.87 23.55
CA LEU A 39 7.89 -10.04 22.11
C LEU A 39 9.25 -9.84 21.44
N LEU A 40 9.97 -8.77 21.76
CA LEU A 40 11.30 -8.48 21.19
C LEU A 40 12.30 -9.59 21.52
N GLN A 41 12.27 -10.14 22.73
CA GLN A 41 13.12 -11.28 23.10
C GLN A 41 12.75 -12.54 22.31
N TRP A 42 11.43 -12.82 22.18
CA TRP A 42 10.96 -13.94 21.38
C TRP A 42 11.39 -13.81 19.91
N MET A 43 11.26 -12.63 19.32
CA MET A 43 11.68 -12.37 17.95
C MET A 43 13.18 -12.62 17.74
N LYS A 44 14.03 -12.17 18.70
CA LYS A 44 15.47 -12.45 18.67
C LYS A 44 15.79 -13.93 18.74
N ALA A 45 15.08 -14.66 19.61
CA ALA A 45 15.27 -16.10 19.75
C ALA A 45 14.74 -16.92 18.57
N ASN A 46 13.85 -16.35 17.76
CA ASN A 46 13.20 -16.98 16.62
C ASN A 46 13.43 -16.17 15.30
N ASP A 47 14.56 -15.50 15.18
CA ASP A 47 14.88 -14.59 14.07
C ASP A 47 14.74 -15.28 12.69
N GLU A 48 15.23 -16.51 12.55
CA GLU A 48 15.08 -17.29 11.32
C GLU A 48 13.61 -17.59 10.98
N LEU A 49 12.79 -17.90 11.98
CA LEU A 49 11.36 -18.12 11.80
C LEU A 49 10.64 -16.84 11.36
N VAL A 50 10.95 -15.73 12.02
CA VAL A 50 10.39 -14.41 11.69
C VAL A 50 10.75 -14.01 10.27
N LYS A 51 12.03 -14.08 9.89
CA LYS A 51 12.51 -13.78 8.54
C LYS A 51 11.90 -14.70 7.48
N LYS A 52 11.85 -16.00 7.78
CA LYS A 52 11.23 -16.97 6.89
C LYS A 52 9.80 -16.57 6.54
N HIS A 53 8.94 -16.40 7.53
CA HIS A 53 7.54 -16.06 7.28
C HIS A 53 7.35 -14.64 6.72
N PHE A 54 8.24 -13.70 7.06
CA PHE A 54 8.22 -12.36 6.47
C PHE A 54 8.45 -12.40 4.96
N TYR A 55 9.45 -13.15 4.48
CA TYR A 55 9.77 -13.21 3.05
C TYR A 55 8.99 -14.28 2.28
N GLU A 56 8.78 -15.48 2.84
CA GLU A 56 8.08 -16.56 2.13
C GLU A 56 6.56 -16.34 2.08
N ASP A 57 5.94 -15.93 3.20
CA ASP A 57 4.50 -15.66 3.26
C ASP A 57 4.17 -14.22 2.89
N GLY A 58 5.06 -13.27 3.21
CA GLY A 58 4.99 -11.86 2.83
C GLY A 58 4.35 -10.96 3.88
N ALA A 59 3.78 -11.47 4.97
CA ALA A 59 3.21 -10.65 6.03
C ALA A 59 3.21 -11.33 7.40
N LEU A 60 3.55 -10.53 8.44
CA LEU A 60 3.47 -10.92 9.86
C LEU A 60 2.46 -10.03 10.58
N LEU A 61 1.66 -10.62 11.45
CA LEU A 61 0.76 -9.89 12.35
C LEU A 61 1.12 -10.23 13.80
N PHE A 62 1.53 -9.23 14.56
CA PHE A 62 1.75 -9.32 16.00
C PHE A 62 0.51 -8.79 16.71
N ARG A 63 -0.15 -9.62 17.50
CA ARG A 63 -1.44 -9.31 18.15
C ARG A 63 -1.44 -9.73 19.60
N GLY A 64 -2.00 -8.88 20.47
CA GLY A 64 -2.16 -9.20 21.89
C GLY A 64 -0.94 -8.85 22.75
N PHE A 65 -0.07 -7.99 22.26
CA PHE A 65 1.09 -7.46 23.00
C PHE A 65 0.84 -6.03 23.48
N ASP A 66 1.56 -5.61 24.53
CA ASP A 66 1.48 -4.25 25.06
C ASP A 66 2.39 -3.28 24.26
N ILE A 67 2.00 -3.07 22.99
CA ILE A 67 2.55 -2.04 22.12
C ILE A 67 1.63 -0.83 22.27
N ASN A 68 1.90 0.07 23.22
CA ASN A 68 0.94 1.10 23.60
C ASN A 68 1.24 2.47 23.00
N THR A 69 2.46 2.68 22.54
CA THR A 69 2.93 3.99 22.05
C THR A 69 3.52 3.89 20.64
N PRO A 70 3.54 5.00 19.88
CA PRO A 70 4.26 5.05 18.60
C PRO A 70 5.75 4.68 18.74
N LYS A 71 6.37 4.96 19.90
CA LYS A 71 7.76 4.58 20.16
C LYS A 71 7.93 3.08 20.35
N ASP A 72 6.99 2.39 21.00
CA ASP A 72 7.00 0.93 21.10
C ASP A 72 6.90 0.28 19.73
N PHE A 73 6.05 0.84 18.86
CA PHE A 73 5.93 0.41 17.47
C PHE A 73 7.23 0.62 16.69
N GLU A 74 7.88 1.78 16.84
CA GLU A 74 9.17 2.07 16.21
C GLU A 74 10.25 1.05 16.62
N ASP A 75 10.32 0.74 17.91
CA ASP A 75 11.28 -0.24 18.43
C ASP A 75 11.04 -1.65 17.85
N LEU A 76 9.76 -2.05 17.70
CA LEU A 76 9.42 -3.34 17.11
C LEU A 76 9.75 -3.37 15.61
N ALA A 77 9.42 -2.31 14.87
CA ALA A 77 9.72 -2.23 13.45
C ALA A 77 11.23 -2.29 13.18
N LEU A 78 12.04 -1.58 13.98
CA LEU A 78 13.51 -1.63 13.94
C LEU A 78 14.07 -3.03 14.27
N GLN A 79 13.36 -3.83 15.06
CA GLN A 79 13.78 -5.22 15.35
C GLN A 79 13.55 -6.14 14.15
N VAL A 80 12.48 -5.91 13.36
CA VAL A 80 12.21 -6.68 12.12
C VAL A 80 13.16 -6.22 11.01
N ASP A 81 13.28 -4.90 10.83
CA ASP A 81 14.12 -4.30 9.79
C ASP A 81 14.78 -3.01 10.32
N PRO A 82 16.11 -3.01 10.55
CA PRO A 82 16.82 -1.83 11.03
C PRO A 82 17.00 -0.72 9.99
N GLY A 83 16.61 -0.98 8.72
CA GLY A 83 16.79 -0.06 7.61
C GLY A 83 15.70 1.01 7.47
N LEU A 84 14.96 1.33 8.54
CA LEU A 84 13.88 2.33 8.49
C LEU A 84 14.34 3.69 7.98
N LYS A 85 13.48 4.37 7.23
CA LYS A 85 13.72 5.68 6.63
C LYS A 85 12.69 6.71 7.11
N ASN A 86 13.12 7.96 7.15
CA ASN A 86 12.29 9.11 7.51
C ASN A 86 12.02 10.07 6.34
N ASP A 87 12.24 9.60 5.12
CA ASP A 87 11.96 10.31 3.87
C ASP A 87 10.75 9.67 3.18
N TYR A 88 9.75 10.47 2.85
CA TYR A 88 8.55 10.01 2.18
C TYR A 88 8.30 10.77 0.88
N TYR A 89 8.42 10.08 -0.24
CA TYR A 89 8.21 10.62 -1.59
C TYR A 89 6.89 10.15 -2.23
N GLY A 90 5.98 9.60 -1.43
CA GLY A 90 4.68 9.12 -1.92
C GLY A 90 3.67 10.23 -2.17
N THR A 91 2.57 9.89 -2.84
CA THR A 91 1.52 10.84 -3.23
C THR A 91 0.48 11.12 -2.14
N SER A 92 0.43 10.30 -1.08
CA SER A 92 -0.53 10.48 0.01
C SER A 92 -0.05 11.49 1.05
N PRO A 93 -0.94 12.33 1.61
CA PRO A 93 -0.60 13.17 2.77
C PRO A 93 -0.25 12.31 3.98
N ARG A 94 0.90 12.58 4.62
CA ARG A 94 1.36 11.92 5.84
C ARG A 94 2.12 12.92 6.72
N ASN A 95 1.96 12.80 8.03
CA ASN A 95 2.66 13.63 9.00
C ASN A 95 3.53 12.77 9.90
N ILE A 96 4.73 13.25 10.24
CA ILE A 96 5.60 12.56 11.19
C ILE A 96 4.98 12.63 12.59
N VAL A 97 5.02 11.54 13.31
CA VAL A 97 4.47 11.44 14.67
C VAL A 97 5.49 12.00 15.67
N LYS A 98 5.02 12.85 16.58
CA LYS A 98 5.87 13.47 17.61
C LYS A 98 6.58 12.41 18.46
N ASN A 99 7.81 12.70 18.83
CA ASN A 99 8.67 11.85 19.67
C ASN A 99 9.05 10.50 19.01
N THR A 100 8.96 10.41 17.69
CA THR A 100 9.49 9.30 16.90
C THR A 100 10.37 9.82 15.79
N THR A 101 11.20 8.94 15.20
CA THR A 101 12.09 9.28 14.09
C THR A 101 11.52 8.84 12.74
N TYR A 102 10.85 7.69 12.72
CA TYR A 102 10.46 7.01 11.47
C TYR A 102 8.94 6.83 11.32
N ILE A 103 8.14 7.21 12.33
CA ILE A 103 6.71 6.93 12.33
C ILE A 103 5.92 8.08 11.73
N TYR A 104 5.01 7.72 10.82
CA TYR A 104 4.10 8.65 10.16
C TYR A 104 2.64 8.25 10.40
N THR A 105 1.73 9.21 10.27
CA THR A 105 0.31 8.89 10.11
C THR A 105 0.13 8.08 8.83
N ALA A 106 -0.78 7.11 8.81
CA ALA A 106 -1.22 6.51 7.56
C ALA A 106 -1.97 7.56 6.71
N SER A 107 -2.36 7.18 5.48
CA SER A 107 -3.05 8.12 4.59
C SER A 107 -4.24 8.81 5.26
N GLU A 108 -4.25 10.16 5.25
CA GLU A 108 -5.28 11.03 5.82
C GLU A 108 -6.48 11.25 4.87
N LEU A 109 -6.63 10.41 3.85
CA LEU A 109 -7.79 10.44 2.97
C LEU A 109 -9.08 10.17 3.76
N PRO A 110 -10.20 10.81 3.40
CA PRO A 110 -11.48 10.62 4.08
C PRO A 110 -11.87 9.15 4.23
N GLY A 111 -12.57 8.81 5.32
CA GLY A 111 -12.92 7.43 5.64
C GLY A 111 -13.80 6.73 4.61
N TYR A 112 -14.61 7.47 3.85
CA TYR A 112 -15.40 6.91 2.76
C TYR A 112 -14.58 6.55 1.52
N TYR A 113 -13.34 7.06 1.39
CA TYR A 113 -12.49 6.81 0.24
C TYR A 113 -11.67 5.53 0.47
N PRO A 114 -11.84 4.46 -0.34
CA PRO A 114 -11.03 3.27 -0.22
C PRO A 114 -9.62 3.52 -0.77
N ILE A 115 -8.64 2.79 -0.25
CA ILE A 115 -7.33 2.69 -0.87
C ILE A 115 -7.23 1.28 -1.43
N MET A 116 -7.18 1.17 -2.75
CA MET A 116 -7.11 -0.11 -3.45
C MET A 116 -5.78 -0.81 -3.13
N GLN A 117 -5.76 -2.13 -3.31
CA GLN A 117 -4.58 -2.96 -3.07
C GLN A 117 -3.38 -2.49 -3.90
N HIS A 118 -2.26 -2.22 -3.26
CA HIS A 118 -1.02 -1.79 -3.91
C HIS A 118 0.20 -2.18 -3.09
N CYS A 119 1.33 -2.34 -3.75
CA CYS A 119 2.62 -2.29 -3.10
C CYS A 119 3.06 -0.83 -3.04
N GLU A 120 3.51 -0.37 -1.88
CA GLU A 120 3.84 1.04 -1.65
C GLU A 120 4.87 1.52 -2.68
N MET A 121 4.56 2.65 -3.33
CA MET A 121 5.43 3.32 -4.29
C MET A 121 5.94 2.43 -5.44
N SER A 122 5.22 1.38 -5.85
CA SER A 122 5.62 0.48 -6.95
C SER A 122 5.73 1.18 -8.32
N TYR A 123 5.52 2.48 -8.39
CA TYR A 123 5.69 3.34 -9.56
C TYR A 123 7.00 4.16 -9.53
N VAL A 124 7.88 3.93 -8.57
CA VAL A 124 9.20 4.59 -8.50
C VAL A 124 10.32 3.56 -8.60
N PRO A 125 11.54 3.97 -8.99
CA PRO A 125 12.67 3.04 -9.20
C PRO A 125 13.14 2.34 -7.92
N GLN A 126 13.01 3.00 -6.78
CA GLN A 126 13.44 2.50 -5.48
C GLN A 126 12.26 2.53 -4.50
N PRO A 127 11.33 1.57 -4.60
CA PRO A 127 10.24 1.46 -3.66
C PRO A 127 10.72 0.96 -2.30
N PRO A 128 9.96 1.18 -1.23
CA PRO A 128 10.21 0.57 0.07
C PRO A 128 10.34 -0.95 -0.02
N ILE A 129 11.24 -1.52 0.79
CA ILE A 129 11.41 -2.98 0.92
C ILE A 129 10.38 -3.53 1.89
N SER A 130 10.28 -2.92 3.07
CA SER A 130 9.39 -3.34 4.14
C SER A 130 8.41 -2.23 4.51
N LEU A 131 7.21 -2.62 4.91
CA LEU A 131 6.19 -1.71 5.44
C LEU A 131 5.66 -2.23 6.77
N PHE A 132 5.43 -1.31 7.69
CA PHE A 132 4.88 -1.63 9.00
C PHE A 132 3.68 -0.74 9.28
N PHE A 133 2.62 -1.34 9.83
CA PHE A 133 1.42 -0.63 10.26
C PHE A 133 1.13 -0.94 11.72
N PHE A 134 0.72 0.06 12.47
CA PHE A 134 0.35 -0.05 13.87
C PHE A 134 -1.06 0.47 14.10
N CYS A 135 -1.92 -0.32 14.70
CA CYS A 135 -3.26 0.08 15.08
C CYS A 135 -3.25 0.79 16.43
N HIS A 136 -3.15 2.12 16.42
CA HIS A 136 -3.22 2.95 17.62
C HIS A 136 -4.67 3.17 18.07
N ILE A 137 -5.57 3.48 17.13
CA ILE A 137 -7.03 3.56 17.35
C ILE A 137 -7.72 2.69 16.32
N GLU A 138 -8.40 1.65 16.79
CA GLU A 138 -9.19 0.76 15.94
C GLU A 138 -10.49 1.46 15.49
N PRO A 139 -10.93 1.26 14.24
CA PRO A 139 -12.17 1.83 13.74
C PRO A 139 -13.39 1.15 14.35
N GLU A 140 -14.49 1.90 14.49
CA GLU A 140 -15.76 1.36 14.96
C GLU A 140 -16.39 0.41 13.93
N TYR A 141 -16.20 0.72 12.64
CA TYR A 141 -16.72 -0.09 11.54
C TYR A 141 -15.83 0.04 10.30
N GLY A 142 -15.50 -1.11 9.69
CA GLY A 142 -14.66 -1.15 8.48
C GLY A 142 -13.22 -0.75 8.77
N GLY A 143 -12.57 -0.11 7.80
CA GLY A 143 -11.22 0.43 7.98
C GLY A 143 -10.13 -0.61 8.11
N GLU A 144 -10.42 -1.84 7.76
CA GLU A 144 -9.42 -2.89 7.69
C GLU A 144 -8.29 -2.48 6.73
N THR A 145 -7.11 -3.00 6.99
CA THR A 145 -6.00 -3.00 6.02
C THR A 145 -5.89 -4.40 5.43
N PRO A 146 -6.67 -4.70 4.37
CA PRO A 146 -6.58 -6.01 3.73
C PRO A 146 -5.19 -6.20 3.12
N VAL A 147 -4.74 -7.45 3.10
CA VAL A 147 -3.46 -7.84 2.48
C VAL A 147 -3.71 -8.86 1.38
N CYS A 148 -2.84 -8.86 0.36
CA CYS A 148 -2.96 -9.80 -0.74
C CYS A 148 -1.57 -10.22 -1.23
N ASN A 149 -1.35 -11.52 -1.40
CA ASN A 149 -0.12 -12.04 -1.97
C ASN A 149 -0.09 -11.78 -3.48
N PHE A 150 0.70 -10.80 -3.90
CA PHE A 150 0.80 -10.40 -5.31
C PHE A 150 1.63 -11.36 -6.17
N ARG A 151 2.35 -12.32 -5.57
CA ARG A 151 2.91 -13.48 -6.29
C ARG A 151 1.78 -14.37 -6.80
N LYS A 152 0.77 -14.65 -5.95
CA LYS A 152 -0.43 -15.40 -6.37
C LYS A 152 -1.23 -14.63 -7.41
N VAL A 153 -1.40 -13.32 -7.24
CA VAL A 153 -2.07 -12.49 -8.25
C VAL A 153 -1.39 -12.66 -9.60
N TYR A 154 -0.06 -12.49 -9.68
CA TYR A 154 0.67 -12.65 -10.93
C TYR A 154 0.56 -14.08 -11.51
N ALA A 155 0.61 -15.10 -10.66
CA ALA A 155 0.50 -16.49 -11.09
C ALA A 155 -0.89 -16.83 -11.64
N GLU A 156 -1.97 -16.27 -11.07
CA GLU A 156 -3.36 -16.54 -11.42
C GLU A 156 -3.95 -15.61 -12.49
N LEU A 157 -3.18 -14.63 -13.00
CA LEU A 157 -3.63 -13.85 -14.17
C LEU A 157 -3.87 -14.77 -15.36
N ASP A 158 -4.90 -14.43 -16.15
CA ASP A 158 -5.12 -15.07 -17.45
C ASP A 158 -3.81 -15.07 -18.25
N PRO A 159 -3.38 -16.20 -18.84
CA PRO A 159 -2.09 -16.32 -19.51
C PRO A 159 -1.89 -15.30 -20.64
N LYS A 160 -2.96 -14.94 -21.38
CA LYS A 160 -2.89 -13.95 -22.45
C LYS A 160 -2.68 -12.54 -21.88
N ILE A 161 -3.43 -12.19 -20.86
CA ILE A 161 -3.30 -10.90 -20.16
C ILE A 161 -1.90 -10.75 -19.58
N LYS A 162 -1.43 -11.79 -18.86
CA LYS A 162 -0.10 -11.83 -18.27
C LYS A 162 1.00 -11.66 -19.32
N ALA A 163 0.94 -12.40 -20.43
CA ALA A 163 1.93 -12.33 -21.49
C ALA A 163 2.00 -10.93 -22.13
N GLU A 164 0.86 -10.26 -22.30
CA GLU A 164 0.84 -8.90 -22.85
C GLU A 164 1.45 -7.88 -21.87
N PHE A 165 1.16 -7.99 -20.58
CA PHE A 165 1.81 -7.15 -19.56
C PHE A 165 3.32 -7.42 -19.45
N ASP A 166 3.74 -8.68 -19.52
CA ASP A 166 5.17 -9.04 -19.46
C ASP A 166 5.93 -8.52 -20.69
N GLN A 167 5.29 -8.52 -21.86
CA GLN A 167 5.88 -8.03 -23.10
C GLN A 167 5.95 -6.50 -23.15
N LYS A 168 4.87 -5.82 -22.77
CA LYS A 168 4.75 -4.36 -22.94
C LYS A 168 5.16 -3.56 -21.70
N GLY A 169 5.09 -4.15 -20.52
CA GLY A 169 5.21 -3.40 -19.26
C GLY A 169 4.06 -2.40 -19.08
N VAL A 170 4.26 -1.45 -18.19
CA VAL A 170 3.30 -0.37 -17.91
C VAL A 170 3.95 1.00 -17.98
N LEU A 171 3.16 1.99 -18.36
CA LEU A 171 3.49 3.40 -18.38
C LEU A 171 2.56 4.11 -17.40
N THR A 172 3.12 4.63 -16.31
CA THR A 172 2.39 5.40 -15.29
C THR A 172 2.47 6.87 -15.63
N VAL A 173 1.30 7.52 -15.81
CA VAL A 173 1.17 8.96 -16.05
C VAL A 173 0.61 9.62 -14.80
N ARG A 174 1.23 10.73 -14.39
CA ARG A 174 0.76 11.57 -13.29
C ARG A 174 0.81 13.04 -13.73
N ASN A 175 -0.33 13.71 -13.72
CA ASN A 175 -0.43 15.14 -14.07
C ASN A 175 -0.76 15.92 -12.80
N TYR A 176 0.08 16.88 -12.46
CA TYR A 176 -0.03 17.74 -11.30
C TYR A 176 -0.28 19.17 -11.71
N SER A 177 -1.13 19.86 -10.98
CA SER A 177 -1.42 21.28 -11.21
C SER A 177 -0.24 22.18 -10.84
N GLY A 178 -0.14 23.32 -11.51
CA GLY A 178 0.79 24.39 -11.21
C GLY A 178 0.45 25.13 -9.91
N LEU A 179 1.40 25.91 -9.42
CA LEU A 179 1.25 26.69 -8.16
C LEU A 179 0.05 27.63 -8.20
N ASP A 180 -0.16 28.29 -9.33
CA ASP A 180 -1.21 29.30 -9.52
C ASP A 180 -2.55 28.71 -10.01
N SER A 181 -2.65 27.40 -10.11
CA SER A 181 -3.88 26.76 -10.53
C SER A 181 -4.99 26.99 -9.49
N LYS A 182 -6.07 27.62 -9.92
CA LYS A 182 -7.25 27.93 -9.10
C LYS A 182 -8.40 26.90 -9.27
N GLY A 183 -8.20 25.88 -10.10
CA GLY A 183 -9.22 24.86 -10.35
C GLY A 183 -9.29 23.83 -9.23
N PHE A 184 -10.52 23.48 -8.83
CA PHE A 184 -10.74 22.30 -7.99
C PHE A 184 -10.72 21.05 -8.88
N ASN A 185 -9.75 20.17 -8.63
CA ASN A 185 -9.69 18.87 -9.30
C ASN A 185 -9.96 17.75 -8.27
N LEU A 186 -11.13 17.17 -8.34
CA LEU A 186 -11.57 16.12 -7.41
C LEU A 186 -10.62 14.91 -7.34
N PHE A 187 -9.83 14.69 -8.39
CA PHE A 187 -8.91 13.56 -8.53
C PHE A 187 -7.44 13.94 -8.30
N GLU A 188 -7.16 15.20 -7.95
CA GLU A 188 -5.83 15.66 -7.62
C GLU A 188 -5.66 15.75 -6.10
N LEU A 189 -4.74 14.96 -5.55
CA LEU A 189 -4.51 14.92 -4.11
C LEU A 189 -3.51 15.98 -3.64
N LYS A 190 -2.55 16.35 -4.49
CA LYS A 190 -1.47 17.30 -4.19
C LYS A 190 -1.03 18.03 -5.47
N LYS A 191 -0.55 19.26 -5.32
CA LYS A 191 0.17 19.97 -6.38
C LYS A 191 1.62 19.47 -6.48
N TRP A 192 2.30 19.74 -7.60
CA TRP A 192 3.67 19.25 -7.78
C TRP A 192 4.67 19.74 -6.71
N ASN A 193 4.50 20.98 -6.21
CA ASN A 193 5.38 21.52 -5.16
C ASN A 193 5.23 20.78 -3.82
N GLU A 194 4.06 20.24 -3.54
CA GLU A 194 3.79 19.44 -2.34
C GLU A 194 4.35 18.01 -2.46
N ILE A 195 4.47 17.50 -3.70
CA ILE A 195 5.11 16.20 -3.98
C ILE A 195 6.63 16.29 -3.86
N PHE A 196 7.22 17.33 -4.46
CA PHE A 196 8.67 17.51 -4.51
C PHE A 196 9.24 18.33 -3.34
N LEU A 197 8.38 18.82 -2.44
CA LEU A 197 8.72 19.65 -1.28
C LEU A 197 9.57 20.88 -1.65
N THR A 198 9.36 21.44 -2.83
CA THR A 198 10.06 22.61 -3.35
C THR A 198 9.17 23.37 -4.33
N THR A 199 9.44 24.67 -4.50
CA THR A 199 8.85 25.51 -5.55
C THR A 199 9.83 25.79 -6.71
N ASP A 200 11.07 25.28 -6.61
CA ASP A 200 12.09 25.42 -7.62
C ASP A 200 11.96 24.31 -8.67
N LYS A 201 11.65 24.70 -9.91
CA LYS A 201 11.54 23.78 -11.04
C LYS A 201 12.85 23.05 -11.36
N ALA A 202 13.99 23.72 -11.20
CA ALA A 202 15.29 23.10 -11.47
C ALA A 202 15.57 21.96 -10.48
N GLU A 203 15.16 22.14 -9.23
CA GLU A 203 15.24 21.06 -8.21
C GLU A 203 14.31 19.88 -8.55
N VAL A 204 13.07 20.15 -9.00
CA VAL A 204 12.15 19.12 -9.48
C VAL A 204 12.76 18.31 -10.64
N GLU A 205 13.33 19.03 -11.63
CA GLU A 205 13.99 18.38 -12.77
C GLU A 205 15.19 17.51 -12.34
N ARG A 206 15.97 18.00 -11.37
CA ARG A 206 17.09 17.25 -10.81
C ARG A 206 16.62 15.95 -10.16
N GLN A 207 15.56 16.03 -9.35
CA GLN A 207 14.96 14.85 -8.68
C GLN A 207 14.36 13.86 -9.70
N CYS A 208 13.66 14.34 -10.74
CA CYS A 208 13.14 13.49 -11.80
C CYS A 208 14.26 12.76 -12.54
N LYS A 209 15.34 13.47 -12.91
CA LYS A 209 16.51 12.88 -13.59
C LYS A 209 17.19 11.82 -12.72
N ALA A 210 17.36 12.09 -11.43
CA ALA A 210 17.96 11.16 -10.48
C ALA A 210 17.16 9.85 -10.33
N GLN A 211 15.83 9.94 -10.51
CA GLN A 211 14.91 8.79 -10.43
C GLN A 211 14.53 8.22 -11.80
N ASN A 212 15.17 8.65 -12.89
CA ASN A 212 14.84 8.25 -14.26
C ASN A 212 13.34 8.39 -14.60
N ILE A 213 12.72 9.48 -14.12
CA ILE A 213 11.33 9.84 -14.40
C ILE A 213 11.33 10.86 -15.54
N GLU A 214 10.62 10.58 -16.63
CA GLU A 214 10.37 11.53 -17.69
C GLU A 214 9.43 12.63 -17.18
N PHE A 215 9.73 13.89 -17.49
CA PHE A 215 8.89 15.02 -17.07
C PHE A 215 8.67 16.01 -18.22
N GLU A 216 7.51 16.64 -18.19
CA GLU A 216 7.12 17.69 -19.15
C GLU A 216 6.44 18.84 -18.39
N TRP A 217 7.02 20.02 -18.45
CA TRP A 217 6.36 21.24 -18.03
C TRP A 217 5.32 21.66 -19.06
N ARG A 218 4.06 21.71 -18.65
CA ARG A 218 2.94 22.05 -19.49
C ARG A 218 2.52 23.52 -19.29
N ALA A 219 1.55 23.98 -20.12
CA ALA A 219 0.95 25.29 -19.96
C ALA A 219 0.45 25.51 -18.52
N ASN A 220 0.45 26.75 -18.05
CA ASN A 220 0.06 27.15 -16.69
C ASN A 220 0.94 26.56 -15.56
N GLY A 221 2.15 26.13 -15.88
CA GLY A 221 3.09 25.58 -14.91
C GLY A 221 2.71 24.21 -14.37
N ASN A 222 1.80 23.50 -15.03
CA ASN A 222 1.47 22.12 -14.71
C ASN A 222 2.64 21.20 -15.04
N LEU A 223 2.75 20.09 -14.32
CA LEU A 223 3.80 19.10 -14.47
C LEU A 223 3.20 17.73 -14.81
N ARG A 224 3.64 17.16 -15.94
CA ARG A 224 3.41 15.75 -16.26
C ARG A 224 4.64 14.93 -15.90
N LEU A 225 4.43 13.83 -15.20
CA LEU A 225 5.42 12.79 -14.98
C LEU A 225 5.02 11.52 -15.70
N VAL A 226 6.00 10.89 -16.35
CA VAL A 226 5.81 9.61 -17.05
C VAL A 226 6.90 8.64 -16.58
N HIS A 227 6.50 7.45 -16.17
CA HIS A 227 7.45 6.43 -15.74
C HIS A 227 7.08 5.07 -16.36
N ARG A 228 8.05 4.43 -17.01
CA ARG A 228 7.90 3.09 -17.59
C ARG A 228 8.55 2.06 -16.71
N THR A 229 7.78 1.02 -16.35
CA THR A 229 8.25 -0.08 -15.51
C THR A 229 7.75 -1.42 -16.05
N PRO A 230 8.42 -2.53 -15.72
CA PRO A 230 7.79 -3.85 -15.85
C PRO A 230 6.47 -3.90 -15.08
N ALA A 231 5.52 -4.71 -15.53
CA ALA A 231 4.26 -4.90 -14.82
C ALA A 231 4.40 -5.81 -13.59
N SER A 232 5.44 -6.63 -13.57
CA SER A 232 5.82 -7.54 -12.48
C SER A 232 7.32 -7.46 -12.23
N ILE A 233 7.73 -7.75 -11.00
CA ILE A 233 9.15 -7.77 -10.64
C ILE A 233 9.48 -9.04 -9.86
N ALA A 234 10.74 -9.46 -9.86
CA ALA A 234 11.22 -10.52 -8.98
C ALA A 234 11.51 -9.93 -7.59
N ASN A 235 11.03 -10.59 -6.55
CA ASN A 235 11.39 -10.24 -5.19
C ASN A 235 12.92 -10.40 -5.00
N PRO A 236 13.63 -9.39 -4.48
CA PRO A 236 15.10 -9.41 -4.40
C PRO A 236 15.63 -10.49 -3.45
N VAL A 237 14.81 -10.99 -2.52
CA VAL A 237 15.21 -12.01 -1.54
C VAL A 237 14.83 -13.41 -2.00
N THR A 238 13.56 -13.60 -2.44
CA THR A 238 13.05 -14.95 -2.80
C THR A 238 13.19 -15.29 -4.28
N GLY A 239 13.40 -14.30 -5.15
CA GLY A 239 13.42 -14.45 -6.60
C GLY A 239 12.05 -14.68 -7.24
N GLU A 240 10.97 -14.85 -6.46
CA GLU A 240 9.63 -15.08 -6.98
C GLU A 240 9.04 -13.82 -7.63
N ARG A 241 8.37 -13.99 -8.76
CA ARG A 241 7.70 -12.88 -9.44
C ARG A 241 6.38 -12.50 -8.77
N ALA A 242 6.18 -11.21 -8.60
CA ALA A 242 4.95 -10.62 -8.07
C ALA A 242 4.40 -9.54 -9.03
N TRP A 243 3.08 -9.38 -9.06
CA TRP A 243 2.43 -8.23 -9.69
C TRP A 243 2.88 -6.96 -8.96
N PHE A 244 3.46 -5.99 -9.68
CA PHE A 244 4.13 -4.87 -9.03
C PHE A 244 3.99 -3.57 -9.84
N ASN A 245 2.81 -2.96 -9.79
CA ASN A 245 2.51 -1.69 -10.41
C ASN A 245 1.23 -1.10 -9.81
N HIS A 246 0.81 0.09 -10.27
CA HIS A 246 -0.35 0.81 -9.75
C HIS A 246 -1.58 0.78 -10.69
N LEU A 247 -1.71 -0.18 -11.60
CA LEU A 247 -2.86 -0.29 -12.51
C LEU A 247 -4.20 -0.21 -11.77
N GLN A 248 -4.37 -1.04 -10.75
CA GLN A 248 -5.59 -1.16 -9.94
C GLN A 248 -5.86 0.05 -9.03
N VAL A 249 -4.97 1.04 -9.00
CA VAL A 249 -5.12 2.28 -8.22
C VAL A 249 -5.28 3.49 -9.14
N PHE A 250 -4.46 3.60 -10.17
CA PHE A 250 -4.37 4.81 -11.00
C PHE A 250 -5.17 4.74 -12.30
N HIS A 251 -5.51 3.52 -12.78
CA HIS A 251 -6.34 3.43 -13.98
C HIS A 251 -7.73 4.03 -13.70
N PRO A 252 -8.27 4.86 -14.61
CA PRO A 252 -9.55 5.56 -14.39
C PRO A 252 -10.71 4.65 -14.01
N ASP A 253 -10.80 3.46 -14.61
CA ASP A 253 -11.87 2.50 -14.34
C ASP A 253 -11.76 1.81 -12.99
N ALA A 254 -10.57 1.81 -12.39
CA ALA A 254 -10.26 1.02 -11.21
C ALA A 254 -11.18 1.35 -10.02
N ALA A 255 -11.43 2.63 -9.77
CA ALA A 255 -12.28 3.06 -8.64
C ALA A 255 -13.73 2.57 -8.77
N ALA A 256 -14.30 2.59 -9.98
CA ALA A 256 -15.67 2.12 -10.22
C ALA A 256 -15.78 0.60 -10.05
N ILE A 257 -14.80 -0.16 -10.52
CA ILE A 257 -14.73 -1.62 -10.36
C ILE A 257 -14.55 -1.97 -8.88
N GLU A 258 -13.66 -1.27 -8.16
CA GLU A 258 -13.41 -1.50 -6.73
C GLU A 258 -14.68 -1.33 -5.90
N TYR A 259 -15.50 -0.31 -6.20
CA TYR A 259 -16.77 -0.10 -5.49
C TYR A 259 -17.83 -1.16 -5.79
N ASP A 260 -17.76 -1.89 -6.90
CA ASP A 260 -18.59 -3.06 -7.12
C ASP A 260 -18.33 -4.15 -6.07
N TYR A 261 -17.05 -4.42 -5.78
CA TYR A 261 -16.64 -5.41 -4.77
C TYR A 261 -16.90 -4.91 -3.34
N ILE A 262 -16.57 -3.65 -3.04
CA ILE A 262 -16.83 -3.04 -1.72
C ILE A 262 -18.31 -3.10 -1.41
N HIS A 263 -19.19 -2.73 -2.36
CA HIS A 263 -20.63 -2.79 -2.17
C HIS A 263 -21.12 -4.23 -1.95
N ALA A 264 -20.60 -5.18 -2.73
CA ALA A 264 -20.94 -6.60 -2.56
C ALA A 264 -20.59 -7.11 -1.15
N LYS A 265 -19.47 -6.64 -0.59
CA LYS A 265 -19.02 -7.00 0.77
C LYS A 265 -19.78 -6.26 1.87
N GLN A 266 -19.89 -4.95 1.79
CA GLN A 266 -20.45 -4.13 2.87
C GLN A 266 -21.97 -4.00 2.82
N ARG A 267 -22.59 -4.10 1.62
CA ARG A 267 -24.04 -4.05 1.35
C ARG A 267 -24.75 -2.83 1.99
N ARG A 268 -24.09 -1.66 2.03
CA ARG A 268 -24.63 -0.44 2.62
C ARG A 268 -25.20 0.50 1.55
N GLY A 269 -26.22 1.30 1.92
CA GLY A 269 -26.80 2.30 1.01
C GLY A 269 -25.77 3.34 0.53
N LYS A 270 -24.86 3.77 1.40
CA LYS A 270 -23.76 4.68 1.03
C LYS A 270 -22.86 4.09 -0.04
N THR A 271 -22.45 2.83 0.08
CA THR A 271 -21.59 2.16 -0.92
C THR A 271 -22.31 1.96 -2.25
N PHE A 272 -23.64 1.76 -2.23
CA PHE A 272 -24.47 1.71 -3.44
C PHE A 272 -24.46 3.04 -4.17
N LEU A 273 -24.67 4.16 -3.47
CA LEU A 273 -24.66 5.49 -4.07
C LEU A 273 -23.29 5.84 -4.66
N TRP A 274 -22.20 5.58 -3.92
CA TRP A 274 -20.84 5.81 -4.40
C TRP A 274 -20.51 4.97 -5.64
N LYS A 275 -20.92 3.72 -5.69
CA LYS A 275 -20.73 2.84 -6.85
C LYS A 275 -21.30 3.46 -8.13
N TRP A 276 -22.55 3.93 -8.09
CA TRP A 276 -23.18 4.53 -9.26
C TRP A 276 -22.63 5.90 -9.61
N PHE A 277 -22.37 6.73 -8.62
CA PHE A 277 -21.72 8.02 -8.80
C PHE A 277 -20.37 7.87 -9.53
N LEU A 278 -19.52 6.98 -9.07
CA LEU A 278 -18.20 6.75 -9.69
C LEU A 278 -18.31 6.20 -11.11
N LYS A 279 -19.27 5.29 -11.38
CA LYS A 279 -19.48 4.80 -12.77
C LYS A 279 -19.81 5.94 -13.73
N VAL A 280 -20.68 6.84 -13.34
CA VAL A 280 -21.04 8.00 -14.18
C VAL A 280 -19.85 8.94 -14.34
N MET A 281 -19.15 9.25 -13.23
CA MET A 281 -17.98 10.14 -13.26
C MET A 281 -16.83 9.58 -14.12
N VAL A 282 -16.54 8.29 -14.00
CA VAL A 282 -15.50 7.62 -14.78
C VAL A 282 -15.88 7.61 -16.27
N ALA A 283 -17.12 7.28 -16.60
CA ALA A 283 -17.59 7.29 -17.98
C ALA A 283 -17.47 8.70 -18.60
N PHE A 284 -17.90 9.73 -17.87
CA PHE A 284 -17.77 11.12 -18.31
C PHE A 284 -16.28 11.52 -18.50
N LYS A 285 -15.43 11.21 -17.54
CA LYS A 285 -14.00 11.51 -17.59
C LYS A 285 -13.33 10.84 -18.78
N ASN A 286 -13.60 9.56 -19.01
CA ASN A 286 -13.03 8.80 -20.12
C ASN A 286 -13.51 9.32 -21.48
N ALA A 287 -14.74 9.86 -21.57
CA ALA A 287 -15.27 10.46 -22.80
C ALA A 287 -14.70 11.86 -23.10
N THR A 288 -14.26 12.60 -22.06
CA THR A 288 -13.89 14.03 -22.20
C THR A 288 -12.39 14.29 -22.05
N THR A 289 -11.61 13.35 -21.55
CA THR A 289 -10.18 13.55 -21.23
C THR A 289 -9.35 12.46 -21.88
N ALA A 290 -8.36 12.85 -22.69
CA ALA A 290 -7.43 11.89 -23.30
C ALA A 290 -6.66 11.09 -22.22
N PRO A 291 -6.32 9.82 -22.48
CA PRO A 291 -5.64 8.97 -21.48
C PRO A 291 -4.38 9.57 -20.86
N MET A 292 -3.58 10.27 -21.66
CA MET A 292 -2.35 10.94 -21.18
C MET A 292 -2.62 12.23 -20.39
N ASP A 293 -3.80 12.82 -20.49
CA ASP A 293 -4.17 14.08 -19.82
C ASP A 293 -4.98 13.87 -18.53
N GLN A 294 -5.27 12.64 -18.19
CA GLN A 294 -5.92 12.32 -16.92
C GLN A 294 -4.99 12.58 -15.73
N SER A 295 -5.52 12.98 -14.58
CA SER A 295 -4.71 13.30 -13.38
C SER A 295 -3.73 12.17 -13.04
N MET A 296 -4.22 10.93 -13.09
CA MET A 296 -3.42 9.71 -12.99
C MET A 296 -3.97 8.67 -13.95
N ASN A 297 -3.09 7.92 -14.59
CA ASN A 297 -3.44 6.80 -15.46
C ASN A 297 -2.30 5.79 -15.55
N VAL A 298 -2.64 4.56 -15.89
CA VAL A 298 -1.69 3.52 -16.30
C VAL A 298 -2.08 3.00 -17.66
N LEU A 299 -1.13 3.02 -18.58
CA LEU A 299 -1.21 2.52 -19.95
C LEU A 299 -0.24 1.36 -20.11
N PHE A 300 -0.29 0.63 -21.21
CA PHE A 300 0.83 -0.24 -21.59
C PHE A 300 2.09 0.60 -21.82
N GLY A 301 3.26 -0.01 -21.66
CA GLY A 301 4.55 0.68 -21.78
C GLY A 301 4.78 1.30 -23.18
N ASP A 302 4.11 0.80 -24.21
CA ASP A 302 4.07 1.38 -25.56
C ASP A 302 3.12 2.60 -25.70
N GLY A 303 2.40 2.96 -24.63
CA GLY A 303 1.44 4.08 -24.60
C GLY A 303 0.04 3.70 -25.06
N THR A 304 -0.21 2.46 -25.45
CA THR A 304 -1.56 2.01 -25.83
C THR A 304 -2.44 1.85 -24.58
N PRO A 305 -3.75 2.15 -24.67
CA PRO A 305 -4.68 1.98 -23.55
C PRO A 305 -4.80 0.52 -23.12
N ILE A 306 -4.86 0.30 -21.80
CA ILE A 306 -5.16 -1.01 -21.23
C ILE A 306 -6.67 -1.24 -21.28
N PRO A 307 -7.16 -2.37 -21.83
CA PRO A 307 -8.59 -2.64 -21.95
C PRO A 307 -9.27 -2.72 -20.57
N HIS A 308 -10.50 -2.20 -20.46
CA HIS A 308 -11.33 -2.30 -19.25
C HIS A 308 -11.44 -3.74 -18.72
N SER A 309 -11.57 -4.72 -19.60
CA SER A 309 -11.65 -6.14 -19.23
C SER A 309 -10.38 -6.63 -18.52
N TYR A 310 -9.20 -6.09 -18.86
CA TYR A 310 -7.94 -6.45 -18.21
C TYR A 310 -7.86 -5.87 -16.80
N VAL A 311 -8.24 -4.59 -16.64
CA VAL A 311 -8.32 -3.95 -15.31
C VAL A 311 -9.28 -4.71 -14.40
N LYS A 312 -10.46 -5.05 -14.93
CA LYS A 312 -11.46 -5.83 -14.20
C LYS A 312 -10.91 -7.21 -13.79
N HIS A 313 -10.25 -7.91 -14.72
CA HIS A 313 -9.66 -9.23 -14.43
C HIS A 313 -8.60 -9.14 -13.32
N VAL A 314 -7.68 -8.17 -13.40
CA VAL A 314 -6.67 -7.97 -12.36
C VAL A 314 -7.31 -7.74 -11.00
N GLN A 315 -8.32 -6.85 -10.91
CA GLN A 315 -9.03 -6.62 -9.65
C GLN A 315 -9.81 -7.84 -9.15
N GLU A 316 -10.40 -8.63 -10.05
CA GLU A 316 -11.06 -9.90 -9.70
C GLU A 316 -10.09 -10.88 -9.05
N VAL A 317 -8.90 -11.06 -9.63
CA VAL A 317 -7.86 -11.94 -9.06
C VAL A 317 -7.36 -11.40 -7.71
N ILE A 318 -7.19 -10.08 -7.57
CA ILE A 318 -6.83 -9.45 -6.30
C ILE A 318 -7.91 -9.74 -5.23
N TRP A 319 -9.18 -9.47 -5.52
CA TRP A 319 -10.27 -9.67 -4.57
C TRP A 319 -10.45 -11.15 -4.17
N LYS A 320 -10.22 -12.07 -5.09
CA LYS A 320 -10.22 -13.52 -4.83
C LYS A 320 -9.15 -13.93 -3.81
N ASN A 321 -7.96 -13.31 -3.86
CA ASN A 321 -6.81 -13.65 -3.03
C ASN A 321 -6.63 -12.73 -1.80
N MET A 322 -7.48 -11.73 -1.66
CA MET A 322 -7.38 -10.75 -0.58
C MET A 322 -7.81 -11.34 0.78
N VAL A 323 -7.00 -11.10 1.79
CA VAL A 323 -7.31 -11.47 3.17
C VAL A 323 -7.71 -10.22 3.93
N ILE A 324 -8.95 -10.22 4.43
CA ILE A 324 -9.55 -9.12 5.17
C ILE A 324 -9.76 -9.56 6.61
N PHE A 325 -9.22 -8.79 7.56
CA PHE A 325 -9.37 -9.05 8.99
C PHE A 325 -9.52 -7.73 9.74
N PRO A 326 -10.28 -7.69 10.85
CA PRO A 326 -10.45 -6.48 11.63
C PRO A 326 -9.16 -6.14 12.37
N TRP A 327 -8.86 -4.85 12.43
CA TRP A 327 -7.86 -4.34 13.34
C TRP A 327 -8.29 -4.53 14.79
N ARG A 328 -7.32 -4.78 15.65
CA ARG A 328 -7.46 -4.65 17.11
C ARG A 328 -6.42 -3.64 17.59
N LYS A 329 -6.78 -2.85 18.57
CA LYS A 329 -5.82 -1.93 19.20
C LYS A 329 -4.53 -2.66 19.58
N ASN A 330 -3.40 -2.03 19.30
CA ASN A 330 -2.05 -2.54 19.51
C ASN A 330 -1.60 -3.63 18.50
N ASP A 331 -2.36 -3.95 17.48
CA ASP A 331 -1.89 -4.80 16.40
C ASP A 331 -0.73 -4.14 15.64
N VAL A 332 0.29 -4.92 15.31
CA VAL A 332 1.36 -4.50 14.39
C VAL A 332 1.40 -5.46 13.20
N LEU A 333 1.28 -4.92 12.00
CA LEU A 333 1.35 -5.65 10.74
C LEU A 333 2.65 -5.27 10.02
N ALA A 334 3.49 -6.25 9.72
CA ALA A 334 4.71 -6.09 8.93
C ALA A 334 4.54 -6.76 7.56
N LEU A 335 4.95 -6.07 6.49
CA LEU A 335 4.76 -6.52 5.09
C LEU A 335 6.09 -6.49 4.33
N ASP A 336 6.37 -7.56 3.60
CA ASP A 336 7.30 -7.54 2.47
C ASP A 336 6.63 -6.85 1.29
N ASN A 337 7.02 -5.63 1.00
CA ASN A 337 6.40 -4.79 -0.02
C ASN A 337 6.61 -5.30 -1.45
N PHE A 338 7.59 -6.18 -1.69
CA PHE A 338 7.84 -6.75 -3.01
C PHE A 338 6.92 -7.93 -3.34
N SER A 339 6.24 -8.48 -2.36
CA SER A 339 5.37 -9.64 -2.54
C SER A 339 3.93 -9.46 -2.05
N THR A 340 3.71 -8.54 -1.11
CA THR A 340 2.41 -8.39 -0.44
C THR A 340 1.90 -6.96 -0.54
N SER A 341 0.74 -6.82 -1.14
CA SER A 341 0.02 -5.55 -1.21
C SER A 341 -0.80 -5.30 0.03
N HIS A 342 -1.16 -4.04 0.20
CA HIS A 342 -2.07 -3.57 1.22
C HIS A 342 -3.07 -2.56 0.66
N GLY A 343 -4.13 -2.30 1.41
CA GLY A 343 -5.14 -1.32 1.05
C GLY A 343 -5.85 -0.79 2.28
N ARG A 344 -6.98 -0.09 2.06
CA ARG A 344 -7.87 0.34 3.14
C ARG A 344 -9.32 0.27 2.68
N LEU A 345 -10.15 -0.44 3.40
CA LEU A 345 -11.59 -0.41 3.17
C LEU A 345 -12.20 0.86 3.79
N PRO A 346 -13.34 1.34 3.26
CA PRO A 346 -14.09 2.45 3.86
C PRO A 346 -14.46 2.17 5.31
N TYR A 347 -14.46 3.24 6.13
CA TYR A 347 -14.70 3.13 7.57
C TYR A 347 -15.55 4.27 8.12
N GLU A 348 -16.05 4.07 9.32
CA GLU A 348 -16.75 5.06 10.14
C GLU A 348 -16.14 5.10 11.54
N GLY A 349 -16.30 6.24 12.21
CA GLY A 349 -15.70 6.49 13.51
C GLY A 349 -14.23 6.92 13.47
N PRO A 350 -13.63 7.16 14.64
CA PRO A 350 -12.21 7.44 14.75
C PRO A 350 -11.38 6.25 14.28
N ARG A 351 -10.25 6.51 13.63
CA ARG A 351 -9.28 5.51 13.19
C ARG A 351 -7.90 6.14 13.14
N GLU A 352 -6.94 5.55 13.83
CA GLU A 352 -5.55 5.98 13.73
C GLU A 352 -4.66 4.76 13.50
N ILE A 353 -4.14 4.66 12.28
CA ILE A 353 -3.11 3.70 11.91
C ILE A 353 -1.85 4.48 11.63
N LEU A 354 -0.76 4.07 12.25
CA LEU A 354 0.57 4.61 12.02
C LEU A 354 1.35 3.72 11.08
N VAL A 355 2.35 4.27 10.40
CA VAL A 355 3.12 3.56 9.38
C VAL A 355 4.59 3.97 9.42
N CYS A 356 5.47 3.01 9.12
CA CYS A 356 6.86 3.25 8.75
C CYS A 356 7.30 2.26 7.66
N TRP A 357 8.47 2.50 7.08
CA TRP A 357 9.02 1.69 5.99
C TRP A 357 10.55 1.69 6.02
N SER A 358 11.14 0.69 5.34
CA SER A 358 12.56 0.63 5.03
C SER A 358 12.80 0.71 3.52
N VAL A 359 14.02 1.06 3.12
CA VAL A 359 14.45 1.16 1.70
C VAL A 359 15.75 0.38 1.50
#